data_64c51c6c3852bb262c656c4f48c974c3
#
_entry.id   64c51c6c3852bb262c656c4f48c974c3
#
_cell.length_a   1.000
_cell.length_b   1.000
_cell.length_c   1.000
_cell.angle_alpha   90.00
_cell.angle_beta   90.00
_cell.angle_gamma   90.00
#
_symmetry.space_group_name_H-M   'P 1'
#
loop_
_entity.id
_entity.type
_entity.pdbx_description
1 polymer ?
#
loop_
_entity_poly.entity_id
_entity_poly.type
_entity_poly.pdbx_seq_one_letter_code
_entity_poly.pdbx_strand_id
1 'polypeptide(L)'
;VNRHVFSGSATALGRGSWNSAVNQILAQVSPVNVAARATLDFNTRIMTIEVEAYYTANSSVPTNMLNVAILQNNILGPQSGASSNPAQVEGGQYRHMHMLRDLVTGQWGETIDTTTQGTFVSRTYTYTVPQTISNEEMVLEDLEVIVFVAEGHQEILSGCQAEISYLNAAPKIARLELNPSTDCDIQFNASVTLKNLSEVEITSVEFDYVFNNVNDTYTWTGSLQPAASTTIELPALGDNCVSGTNYSLNVTLAGINGTDFSGNSLTGTTHKDVYDVAGPFEFVLATDKYASETSFKFKRPDGTILCQGGNFNNANNVVVHRYTINPEAGCYILEVYDQYGDGINSGYGAGYFQINDADGDLVFRNNGQFGDKAVYFLNVTTNGDGSVGIDDMAENNVSVYPNPVADVLNISFNGEIRYVEVYDLVGRMVQRVAGNVNQISTNEMETGIYVVRVATENGVHVQKIVKE
;
A
#
# COMPACT_ATOMS: atom_id res chain seq x y z
N VAL A 1 -22.85 -2.60 -13.54
CA VAL A 1 -22.43 -2.04 -14.82
C VAL A 1 -23.66 -1.53 -15.54
N ASN A 2 -23.67 -0.27 -16.00
CA ASN A 2 -24.72 0.42 -16.77
C ASN A 2 -26.16 0.31 -16.23
N ARG A 3 -26.36 -0.01 -14.95
CA ARG A 3 -27.68 -0.37 -14.38
C ARG A 3 -28.37 -1.52 -15.14
N HIS A 4 -27.63 -2.28 -15.97
CA HIS A 4 -28.13 -3.42 -16.73
C HIS A 4 -28.40 -4.63 -15.82
N VAL A 5 -29.48 -5.34 -16.07
CA VAL A 5 -29.82 -6.59 -15.38
C VAL A 5 -29.23 -7.77 -16.16
N PHE A 6 -28.06 -8.24 -15.78
CA PHE A 6 -27.36 -9.38 -16.45
C PHE A 6 -27.98 -10.72 -16.10
N SER A 7 -28.57 -10.86 -14.91
CA SER A 7 -29.32 -12.06 -14.51
C SER A 7 -30.27 -11.76 -13.35
N GLY A 8 -31.39 -12.47 -13.29
CA GLY A 8 -32.41 -12.25 -12.25
C GLY A 8 -33.09 -10.89 -12.36
N SER A 9 -33.20 -10.15 -11.26
CA SER A 9 -33.85 -8.84 -11.18
C SER A 9 -32.97 -7.74 -10.59
N ALA A 10 -31.72 -8.05 -10.24
CA ALA A 10 -30.80 -7.13 -9.59
C ALA A 10 -29.77 -6.56 -10.56
N THR A 11 -29.48 -5.27 -10.43
CA THR A 11 -28.41 -4.57 -11.15
C THR A 11 -27.05 -4.72 -10.47
N ALA A 12 -27.03 -5.16 -9.19
CA ALA A 12 -25.81 -5.37 -8.43
C ALA A 12 -25.11 -6.66 -8.86
N LEU A 13 -23.81 -6.57 -9.08
CA LEU A 13 -22.95 -7.68 -9.50
C LEU A 13 -21.81 -7.87 -8.52
N GLY A 14 -21.47 -9.13 -8.25
CA GLY A 14 -20.21 -9.50 -7.58
C GLY A 14 -18.98 -9.13 -8.43
N ARG A 15 -17.87 -8.80 -7.78
CA ARG A 15 -16.62 -8.32 -8.44
C ARG A 15 -16.12 -9.27 -9.53
N GLY A 16 -16.24 -10.59 -9.32
CA GLY A 16 -15.81 -11.61 -10.30
C GLY A 16 -16.55 -11.55 -11.64
N SER A 17 -17.73 -10.91 -11.71
CA SER A 17 -18.52 -10.78 -12.94
C SER A 17 -18.32 -9.44 -13.67
N TRP A 18 -17.58 -8.50 -13.12
CA TRP A 18 -17.49 -7.15 -13.67
C TRP A 18 -16.86 -7.12 -15.06
N ASN A 19 -15.73 -7.81 -15.28
CA ASN A 19 -15.07 -7.84 -16.59
C ASN A 19 -15.98 -8.40 -17.69
N SER A 20 -16.69 -9.51 -17.42
CA SER A 20 -17.64 -10.08 -18.37
C SER A 20 -18.80 -9.13 -18.68
N ALA A 21 -19.34 -8.48 -17.64
CA ALA A 21 -20.42 -7.51 -17.77
C ALA A 21 -19.99 -6.27 -18.58
N VAL A 22 -18.81 -5.72 -18.31
CA VAL A 22 -18.26 -4.58 -19.07
C VAL A 22 -18.10 -4.95 -20.55
N ASN A 23 -17.51 -6.12 -20.85
CA ASN A 23 -17.33 -6.56 -22.24
C ASN A 23 -18.66 -6.74 -22.99
N GLN A 24 -19.70 -7.21 -22.31
CA GLN A 24 -21.04 -7.32 -22.90
C GLN A 24 -21.63 -5.96 -23.25
N ILE A 25 -21.49 -4.96 -22.36
CA ILE A 25 -21.97 -3.60 -22.62
C ILE A 25 -21.17 -2.92 -23.73
N LEU A 26 -19.84 -3.03 -23.72
CA LEU A 26 -18.97 -2.45 -24.75
C LEU A 26 -19.21 -3.01 -26.15
N ALA A 27 -19.77 -4.21 -26.26
CA ALA A 27 -20.16 -4.81 -27.54
C ALA A 27 -21.48 -4.27 -28.11
N GLN A 28 -22.22 -3.49 -27.33
CA GLN A 28 -23.49 -2.90 -27.74
C GLN A 28 -23.27 -1.57 -28.47
N VAL A 29 -24.16 -1.24 -29.39
CA VAL A 29 -24.16 0.06 -30.05
C VAL A 29 -25.15 0.98 -29.32
N SER A 30 -24.67 2.12 -28.84
CA SER A 30 -25.55 3.11 -28.23
C SER A 30 -26.37 3.85 -29.31
N PRO A 31 -27.69 4.06 -29.10
CA PRO A 31 -28.51 4.82 -30.01
C PRO A 31 -28.32 6.35 -29.85
N VAL A 32 -27.55 6.82 -28.86
CA VAL A 32 -27.36 8.23 -28.54
C VAL A 32 -25.93 8.55 -28.20
N ASN A 33 -25.38 9.62 -28.75
CA ASN A 33 -24.12 10.24 -28.34
C ASN A 33 -24.40 11.37 -27.35
N VAL A 34 -23.56 11.50 -26.32
CA VAL A 34 -23.64 12.54 -25.31
C VAL A 34 -22.34 13.33 -25.28
N ALA A 35 -22.44 14.65 -25.25
CA ALA A 35 -21.34 15.55 -25.02
C ALA A 35 -21.70 16.56 -23.93
N ALA A 36 -20.73 16.99 -23.15
CA ALA A 36 -20.92 17.98 -22.10
C ALA A 36 -19.65 18.77 -21.85
N ARG A 37 -19.85 20.04 -21.47
CA ARG A 37 -18.81 20.92 -20.92
C ARG A 37 -19.38 21.68 -19.73
N ALA A 38 -18.51 22.11 -18.85
CA ALA A 38 -18.89 22.92 -17.70
C ALA A 38 -17.94 24.11 -17.54
N THR A 39 -18.47 25.20 -16.99
CA THR A 39 -17.66 26.35 -16.57
C THR A 39 -17.97 26.60 -15.10
N LEU A 40 -16.93 26.65 -14.26
CA LEU A 40 -17.05 26.86 -12.82
C LEU A 40 -16.35 28.15 -12.41
N ASP A 41 -17.11 29.09 -11.88
CA ASP A 41 -16.59 30.35 -11.35
C ASP A 41 -16.27 30.21 -9.85
N PHE A 42 -15.00 30.40 -9.50
CA PHE A 42 -14.49 30.23 -8.12
C PHE A 42 -14.98 31.32 -7.16
N ASN A 43 -15.27 32.55 -7.66
CA ASN A 43 -15.74 33.63 -6.82
C ASN A 43 -17.22 33.46 -6.43
N THR A 44 -18.03 33.02 -7.36
CA THR A 44 -19.49 32.86 -7.17
C THR A 44 -19.90 31.45 -6.80
N ARG A 45 -19.00 30.45 -7.02
CA ARG A 45 -19.28 29.01 -6.91
C ARG A 45 -20.41 28.55 -7.84
N ILE A 46 -20.66 29.27 -8.92
CA ILE A 46 -21.66 28.92 -9.92
C ILE A 46 -21.00 28.07 -11.00
N MET A 47 -21.58 26.90 -11.24
CA MET A 47 -21.24 25.99 -12.32
C MET A 47 -22.33 26.04 -13.39
N THR A 48 -21.94 26.39 -14.62
CA THR A 48 -22.80 26.30 -15.80
C THR A 48 -22.43 25.04 -16.57
N ILE A 49 -23.41 24.16 -16.80
CA ILE A 49 -23.21 22.85 -17.45
C ILE A 49 -24.01 22.84 -18.74
N GLU A 50 -23.33 22.73 -19.88
CA GLU A 50 -23.93 22.63 -21.20
C GLU A 50 -23.87 21.17 -21.65
N VAL A 51 -25.03 20.63 -22.04
CA VAL A 51 -25.18 19.23 -22.42
C VAL A 51 -25.80 19.12 -23.78
N GLU A 52 -25.27 18.27 -24.63
CA GLU A 52 -25.79 17.93 -25.94
C GLU A 52 -25.96 16.40 -26.04
N ALA A 53 -27.12 15.98 -26.60
CA ALA A 53 -27.35 14.59 -26.92
C ALA A 53 -27.90 14.48 -28.38
N TYR A 54 -27.29 13.57 -29.16
CA TYR A 54 -27.69 13.34 -30.54
C TYR A 54 -28.01 11.87 -30.78
N TYR A 55 -29.25 11.60 -31.22
CA TYR A 55 -29.69 10.24 -31.50
C TYR A 55 -29.22 9.77 -32.88
N THR A 56 -28.33 8.79 -32.91
CA THR A 56 -27.81 8.16 -34.12
C THR A 56 -28.69 7.00 -34.60
N ALA A 57 -29.60 6.53 -33.74
CA ALA A 57 -30.64 5.53 -34.02
C ALA A 57 -31.85 5.79 -33.12
N ASN A 58 -32.97 5.13 -33.38
CA ASN A 58 -34.11 5.18 -32.47
C ASN A 58 -33.78 4.50 -31.15
N SER A 59 -34.15 5.12 -30.01
CA SER A 59 -34.15 4.41 -28.73
C SER A 59 -35.24 3.32 -28.72
N SER A 60 -35.07 2.31 -27.88
CA SER A 60 -36.06 1.24 -27.70
C SER A 60 -37.36 1.73 -27.04
N VAL A 61 -37.31 2.89 -26.37
CA VAL A 61 -38.42 3.52 -25.66
C VAL A 61 -38.65 4.95 -26.15
N PRO A 62 -39.92 5.46 -26.07
CA PRO A 62 -40.27 6.75 -26.62
C PRO A 62 -39.72 7.93 -25.82
N THR A 63 -39.29 7.72 -24.59
CA THR A 63 -38.70 8.73 -23.71
C THR A 63 -37.44 8.19 -23.04
N ASN A 64 -36.44 9.05 -22.91
CA ASN A 64 -35.23 8.73 -22.13
C ASN A 64 -35.03 9.75 -20.99
N MET A 65 -34.10 9.49 -20.08
CA MET A 65 -33.85 10.35 -18.93
C MET A 65 -32.42 10.90 -19.02
N LEU A 66 -32.28 12.22 -19.07
CA LEU A 66 -31.01 12.93 -19.03
C LEU A 66 -30.62 13.18 -17.57
N ASN A 67 -29.46 12.67 -17.17
CA ASN A 67 -28.95 12.78 -15.83
C ASN A 67 -27.65 13.60 -15.81
N VAL A 68 -27.55 14.50 -14.83
CA VAL A 68 -26.34 15.28 -14.55
C VAL A 68 -25.97 15.07 -13.09
N ALA A 69 -24.81 14.47 -12.85
CA ALA A 69 -24.28 14.14 -11.54
C ALA A 69 -23.02 14.95 -11.22
N ILE A 70 -22.91 15.45 -10.01
CA ILE A 70 -21.72 16.07 -9.44
C ILE A 70 -21.03 15.04 -8.59
N LEU A 71 -19.76 14.73 -8.92
CA LEU A 71 -18.87 13.89 -8.14
C LEU A 71 -17.76 14.75 -7.52
N GLN A 72 -17.09 14.21 -6.52
CA GLN A 72 -15.91 14.84 -5.92
C GLN A 72 -14.85 13.80 -5.64
N ASN A 73 -13.60 14.15 -5.93
CA ASN A 73 -12.41 13.37 -5.62
C ASN A 73 -11.81 13.78 -4.26
N ASN A 74 -10.83 13.02 -3.81
CA ASN A 74 -9.97 13.32 -2.66
C ASN A 74 -10.69 13.46 -1.31
N ILE A 75 -11.84 12.84 -1.12
CA ILE A 75 -12.55 12.86 0.17
C ILE A 75 -11.91 11.81 1.09
N LEU A 76 -11.35 12.26 2.21
CA LEU A 76 -10.75 11.38 3.21
C LEU A 76 -11.85 10.81 4.14
N GLY A 77 -11.83 9.50 4.35
CA GLY A 77 -12.80 8.83 5.21
C GLY A 77 -12.45 7.38 5.53
N PRO A 78 -13.21 6.74 6.41
CA PRO A 78 -12.98 5.34 6.77
C PRO A 78 -13.29 4.40 5.60
N GLN A 79 -12.47 3.37 5.41
CA GLN A 79 -12.67 2.33 4.40
C GLN A 79 -12.26 0.97 4.95
N SER A 80 -13.17 0.00 4.94
CA SER A 80 -12.84 -1.38 5.27
C SER A 80 -11.87 -1.97 4.26
N GLY A 81 -10.77 -2.58 4.72
CA GLY A 81 -9.73 -3.13 3.86
C GLY A 81 -8.88 -2.06 3.16
N ALA A 82 -8.76 -0.86 3.71
CA ALA A 82 -7.92 0.23 3.19
C ALA A 82 -6.46 -0.19 2.99
N SER A 83 -5.94 -1.05 3.86
CA SER A 83 -4.58 -1.61 3.78
C SER A 83 -4.29 -2.38 2.49
N SER A 84 -5.32 -2.89 1.82
CA SER A 84 -5.15 -3.54 0.50
C SER A 84 -4.78 -2.57 -0.62
N ASN A 85 -4.89 -1.26 -0.38
CA ASN A 85 -4.50 -0.22 -1.33
C ASN A 85 -3.83 0.95 -0.58
N PRO A 86 -2.62 0.74 -0.05
CA PRO A 86 -1.93 1.71 0.82
C PRO A 86 -1.64 3.05 0.12
N ALA A 87 -1.53 3.07 -1.21
CA ALA A 87 -1.34 4.31 -1.98
C ALA A 87 -2.54 5.28 -1.87
N GLN A 88 -3.70 4.80 -1.45
CA GLN A 88 -4.89 5.61 -1.22
C GLN A 88 -5.08 5.98 0.26
N VAL A 89 -4.19 5.55 1.16
CA VAL A 89 -4.29 5.85 2.59
C VAL A 89 -3.43 7.05 2.94
N GLU A 90 -4.03 8.05 3.56
CA GLU A 90 -3.39 9.27 4.05
C GLU A 90 -3.86 9.57 5.48
N GLY A 91 -2.92 9.70 6.41
CA GLY A 91 -3.24 9.97 7.82
C GLY A 91 -4.14 8.91 8.47
N GLY A 92 -4.10 7.65 8.01
CA GLY A 92 -4.97 6.57 8.49
C GLY A 92 -6.39 6.57 7.91
N GLN A 93 -6.68 7.48 6.99
CA GLN A 93 -7.96 7.55 6.26
C GLN A 93 -7.76 7.17 4.80
N TYR A 94 -8.80 6.60 4.19
CA TYR A 94 -8.80 6.25 2.77
C TYR A 94 -9.24 7.44 1.93
N ARG A 95 -8.53 7.71 0.84
CA ARG A 95 -8.88 8.75 -0.13
C ARG A 95 -9.90 8.19 -1.13
N HIS A 96 -11.15 8.59 -0.96
CA HIS A 96 -12.23 8.24 -1.86
C HIS A 96 -12.21 9.11 -3.11
N MET A 97 -12.36 8.47 -4.27
CA MET A 97 -12.45 9.09 -5.58
C MET A 97 -13.85 8.92 -6.14
N HIS A 98 -14.29 9.83 -7.01
CA HIS A 98 -15.57 9.77 -7.71
C HIS A 98 -16.80 9.64 -6.79
N MET A 99 -16.74 10.26 -5.63
CA MET A 99 -17.85 10.24 -4.67
C MET A 99 -19.01 11.06 -5.19
N LEU A 100 -20.20 10.43 -5.31
CA LEU A 100 -21.42 11.15 -5.69
C LEU A 100 -21.78 12.18 -4.62
N ARG A 101 -21.89 13.45 -5.05
CA ARG A 101 -22.24 14.57 -4.16
C ARG A 101 -23.68 15.04 -4.39
N ASP A 102 -24.08 15.22 -5.65
CA ASP A 102 -25.41 15.71 -5.96
C ASP A 102 -25.88 15.23 -7.34
N LEU A 103 -27.17 15.32 -7.58
CA LEU A 103 -27.83 15.02 -8.85
C LEU A 103 -28.61 16.26 -9.29
N VAL A 104 -28.02 17.05 -10.18
CA VAL A 104 -28.56 18.35 -10.65
C VAL A 104 -29.95 18.19 -11.28
N THR A 105 -30.18 17.08 -11.98
CA THR A 105 -31.46 16.74 -12.65
C THR A 105 -32.38 15.86 -11.77
N GLY A 106 -32.05 15.74 -10.48
CA GLY A 106 -32.76 14.84 -9.56
C GLY A 106 -32.36 13.36 -9.73
N GLN A 107 -32.91 12.52 -8.86
CA GLN A 107 -32.53 11.12 -8.72
C GLN A 107 -32.64 10.30 -10.01
N TRP A 108 -33.64 10.61 -10.86
CA TRP A 108 -33.97 9.83 -12.06
C TRP A 108 -33.71 10.58 -13.36
N GLY A 109 -33.29 11.83 -13.28
CA GLY A 109 -33.01 12.67 -14.43
C GLY A 109 -34.21 13.45 -14.94
N GLU A 110 -34.00 14.22 -16.02
CA GLU A 110 -34.98 15.02 -16.74
C GLU A 110 -35.41 14.29 -18.03
N THR A 111 -36.71 14.35 -18.37
CA THR A 111 -37.23 13.61 -19.53
C THR A 111 -36.78 14.22 -20.86
N ILE A 112 -36.34 13.33 -21.76
CA ILE A 112 -36.23 13.58 -23.19
C ILE A 112 -37.41 12.93 -23.88
N ASP A 113 -38.30 13.75 -24.42
CA ASP A 113 -39.60 13.29 -24.98
C ASP A 113 -39.48 12.73 -26.41
N THR A 114 -38.42 13.02 -27.14
CA THR A 114 -38.20 12.56 -28.50
C THR A 114 -36.87 11.84 -28.62
N THR A 115 -36.93 10.54 -28.93
CA THR A 115 -35.76 9.64 -28.90
C THR A 115 -35.54 8.92 -30.24
N THR A 116 -36.02 9.56 -31.33
CA THR A 116 -35.87 9.04 -32.70
C THR A 116 -34.56 9.48 -33.34
N GLN A 117 -34.08 8.70 -34.29
CA GLN A 117 -32.87 9.02 -35.07
C GLN A 117 -32.95 10.44 -35.66
N GLY A 118 -31.85 11.19 -35.51
CA GLY A 118 -31.68 12.56 -35.96
C GLY A 118 -32.14 13.61 -34.94
N THR A 119 -32.72 13.20 -33.81
CA THR A 119 -33.10 14.11 -32.72
C THR A 119 -31.82 14.68 -32.06
N PHE A 120 -31.79 16.02 -31.95
CA PHE A 120 -30.75 16.75 -31.21
C PHE A 120 -31.39 17.43 -29.99
N VAL A 121 -30.81 17.20 -28.83
CA VAL A 121 -31.22 17.77 -27.54
C VAL A 121 -30.08 18.62 -27.01
N SER A 122 -30.35 19.85 -26.63
CA SER A 122 -29.43 20.74 -25.94
C SER A 122 -30.06 21.24 -24.64
N ARG A 123 -29.30 21.24 -23.56
CA ARG A 123 -29.71 21.72 -22.23
C ARG A 123 -28.57 22.51 -21.60
N THR A 124 -28.94 23.50 -20.79
CA THR A 124 -28.01 24.26 -19.95
C THR A 124 -28.53 24.22 -18.52
N TYR A 125 -27.68 23.81 -17.59
CA TYR A 125 -27.99 23.79 -16.18
C TYR A 125 -27.08 24.79 -15.44
N THR A 126 -27.64 25.45 -14.44
CA THR A 126 -26.91 26.29 -13.49
C THR A 126 -26.95 25.62 -12.12
N TYR A 127 -25.82 25.33 -11.57
CA TYR A 127 -25.67 24.69 -10.28
C TYR A 127 -24.81 25.57 -9.35
N THR A 128 -25.39 26.04 -8.26
CA THR A 128 -24.62 26.74 -7.22
C THR A 128 -24.02 25.71 -6.29
N VAL A 129 -22.72 25.54 -6.34
CA VAL A 129 -21.99 24.58 -5.51
C VAL A 129 -22.06 25.01 -4.05
N PRO A 130 -22.72 24.27 -3.15
CA PRO A 130 -22.78 24.61 -1.74
C PRO A 130 -21.38 24.52 -1.09
N GLN A 131 -21.21 25.12 0.09
CA GLN A 131 -19.94 24.98 0.83
C GLN A 131 -19.71 23.56 1.30
N THR A 132 -20.74 22.89 1.77
CA THR A 132 -20.68 21.52 2.27
C THR A 132 -21.90 20.71 1.83
N ILE A 133 -21.72 19.40 1.69
CA ILE A 133 -22.80 18.40 1.60
C ILE A 133 -22.50 17.31 2.62
N SER A 134 -23.48 16.98 3.48
CA SER A 134 -23.34 15.98 4.54
C SER A 134 -22.14 16.25 5.48
N ASN A 135 -21.90 17.51 5.80
CA ASN A 135 -20.78 18.05 6.60
C ASN A 135 -19.38 17.91 5.97
N GLU A 136 -19.28 17.42 4.74
CA GLU A 136 -18.03 17.38 3.99
C GLU A 136 -17.95 18.56 3.03
N GLU A 137 -16.79 19.20 2.96
CA GLU A 137 -16.53 20.36 2.10
C GLU A 137 -16.69 20.01 0.62
N MET A 138 -17.27 20.94 -0.15
CA MET A 138 -17.30 20.89 -1.62
C MET A 138 -16.09 21.65 -2.15
N VAL A 139 -15.01 20.93 -2.39
CA VAL A 139 -13.74 21.45 -2.94
C VAL A 139 -13.89 21.62 -4.45
N LEU A 140 -13.88 22.86 -4.93
CA LEU A 140 -14.26 23.20 -6.29
C LEU A 140 -13.39 22.53 -7.37
N GLU A 141 -12.08 22.48 -7.14
CA GLU A 141 -11.11 21.87 -8.07
C GLU A 141 -11.14 20.35 -8.09
N ASP A 142 -11.82 19.72 -7.15
CA ASP A 142 -11.95 18.26 -7.04
C ASP A 142 -13.30 17.76 -7.60
N LEU A 143 -14.11 18.67 -8.12
CA LEU A 143 -15.41 18.31 -8.70
C LEU A 143 -15.26 17.70 -10.09
N GLU A 144 -16.16 16.77 -10.37
CA GLU A 144 -16.36 16.18 -11.69
C GLU A 144 -17.85 16.28 -12.03
N VAL A 145 -18.15 16.45 -13.31
CA VAL A 145 -19.51 16.43 -13.85
C VAL A 145 -19.67 15.24 -14.77
N ILE A 146 -20.57 14.35 -14.42
CA ILE A 146 -20.90 13.18 -15.23
C ILE A 146 -22.31 13.35 -15.81
N VAL A 147 -22.42 13.24 -17.12
CA VAL A 147 -23.68 13.32 -17.83
C VAL A 147 -23.97 11.99 -18.48
N PHE A 148 -25.20 11.49 -18.34
CA PHE A 148 -25.61 10.25 -18.99
C PHE A 148 -27.09 10.23 -19.34
N VAL A 149 -27.43 9.45 -20.37
CA VAL A 149 -28.77 9.18 -20.81
C VAL A 149 -29.17 7.76 -20.46
N ALA A 150 -30.34 7.60 -19.83
CA ALA A 150 -30.85 6.30 -19.40
C ALA A 150 -32.23 6.01 -19.97
N GLU A 151 -32.58 4.73 -20.14
CA GLU A 151 -33.93 4.26 -20.41
C GLU A 151 -34.70 4.19 -19.09
N GLY A 152 -35.56 5.22 -18.84
CA GLY A 152 -36.27 5.32 -17.58
C GLY A 152 -35.35 5.29 -16.37
N HIS A 153 -35.65 4.44 -15.38
CA HIS A 153 -34.83 4.28 -14.17
C HIS A 153 -33.79 3.16 -14.29
N GLN A 154 -33.64 2.58 -15.46
CA GLN A 154 -32.87 1.36 -15.66
C GLN A 154 -31.58 1.62 -16.47
N GLU A 155 -31.52 1.14 -17.66
CA GLU A 155 -30.38 1.04 -18.54
C GLU A 155 -29.71 2.38 -18.85
N ILE A 156 -28.40 2.49 -18.67
CA ILE A 156 -27.63 3.65 -19.15
C ILE A 156 -27.19 3.37 -20.58
N LEU A 157 -27.62 4.21 -21.51
CA LEU A 157 -27.35 4.08 -22.94
C LEU A 157 -26.02 4.67 -23.35
N SER A 158 -25.69 5.84 -22.83
CA SER A 158 -24.46 6.58 -23.13
C SER A 158 -24.20 7.61 -22.05
N GLY A 159 -22.96 8.10 -21.98
CA GLY A 159 -22.58 9.15 -21.06
C GLY A 159 -21.16 9.66 -21.32
N CYS A 160 -20.85 10.80 -20.73
CA CYS A 160 -19.51 11.39 -20.75
C CYS A 160 -19.23 12.11 -19.44
N GLN A 161 -17.94 12.34 -19.19
CA GLN A 161 -17.48 13.33 -18.23
C GLN A 161 -17.37 14.67 -18.96
N ALA A 162 -17.89 15.73 -18.37
CA ALA A 162 -17.74 17.07 -18.88
C ALA A 162 -16.32 17.59 -18.64
N GLU A 163 -15.78 18.25 -19.61
CA GLU A 163 -14.57 19.06 -19.41
C GLU A 163 -14.95 20.33 -18.64
N ILE A 164 -14.23 20.63 -17.54
CA ILE A 164 -14.48 21.78 -16.69
C ILE A 164 -13.45 22.86 -16.95
N SER A 165 -13.91 24.04 -17.40
CA SER A 165 -13.11 25.26 -17.44
C SER A 165 -13.35 26.08 -16.16
N TYR A 166 -12.28 26.67 -15.63
CA TYR A 166 -12.36 27.44 -14.40
C TYR A 166 -12.24 28.93 -14.67
N LEU A 167 -13.13 29.72 -14.08
CA LEU A 167 -13.08 31.19 -14.10
C LEU A 167 -12.67 31.71 -12.73
N ASN A 168 -11.90 32.81 -12.71
CA ASN A 168 -11.45 33.45 -11.47
C ASN A 168 -10.68 32.50 -10.53
N ALA A 169 -10.05 31.48 -11.08
CA ALA A 169 -9.26 30.51 -10.35
C ALA A 169 -7.77 30.77 -10.57
N ALA A 170 -6.98 30.48 -9.55
CA ALA A 170 -5.54 30.61 -9.58
C ALA A 170 -4.86 29.26 -9.51
N PRO A 171 -3.71 29.06 -10.15
CA PRO A 171 -2.90 27.86 -9.99
C PRO A 171 -2.58 27.59 -8.54
N LYS A 172 -2.47 26.31 -8.17
CA LYS A 172 -2.20 25.92 -6.78
C LYS A 172 -1.40 24.63 -6.67
N ILE A 173 -0.68 24.49 -5.58
CA ILE A 173 -0.18 23.21 -5.13
C ILE A 173 -1.38 22.43 -4.60
N ALA A 174 -1.71 21.33 -5.27
CA ALA A 174 -2.81 20.46 -4.90
C ALA A 174 -2.38 19.38 -3.89
N ARG A 175 -1.10 18.95 -3.95
CA ARG A 175 -0.54 17.92 -3.08
C ARG A 175 0.95 18.12 -2.88
N LEU A 176 1.41 17.80 -1.68
CA LEU A 176 2.82 17.66 -1.33
C LEU A 176 3.04 16.24 -0.78
N GLU A 177 3.97 15.51 -1.37
CA GLU A 177 4.44 14.24 -0.84
C GLU A 177 5.88 14.42 -0.35
N LEU A 178 6.17 13.86 0.82
CA LEU A 178 7.49 13.90 1.44
C LEU A 178 7.81 12.52 2.01
N ASN A 179 8.69 11.79 1.35
CA ASN A 179 9.00 10.40 1.66
C ASN A 179 10.49 10.22 2.00
N PRO A 180 10.84 9.37 2.97
CA PRO A 180 12.23 9.01 3.20
C PRO A 180 12.81 8.26 2.00
N SER A 181 14.12 8.41 1.76
CA SER A 181 14.85 7.60 0.79
C SER A 181 14.75 6.12 1.14
N THR A 182 14.94 5.25 0.15
CA THR A 182 14.79 3.78 0.28
C THR A 182 16.10 3.05 0.59
N ASP A 183 17.10 3.76 1.08
CA ASP A 183 18.42 3.27 1.53
C ASP A 183 18.67 3.68 2.99
N CYS A 184 19.92 3.62 3.48
CA CYS A 184 20.26 4.05 4.83
C CYS A 184 20.71 5.52 4.92
N ASP A 185 20.74 6.24 3.84
CA ASP A 185 21.01 7.68 3.88
C ASP A 185 19.84 8.43 4.52
N ILE A 186 20.12 9.40 5.36
CA ILE A 186 19.06 10.22 5.96
C ILE A 186 18.70 11.33 4.97
N GLN A 187 18.11 10.90 3.85
CA GLN A 187 17.61 11.77 2.78
C GLN A 187 16.13 11.60 2.58
N PHE A 188 15.49 12.61 1.98
CA PHE A 188 14.06 12.64 1.71
C PHE A 188 13.82 13.10 0.28
N ASN A 189 12.81 12.49 -0.34
CA ASN A 189 12.33 12.85 -1.66
C ASN A 189 11.01 13.58 -1.50
N ALA A 190 10.87 14.72 -2.15
CA ALA A 190 9.64 15.49 -2.14
C ALA A 190 9.10 15.69 -3.55
N SER A 191 7.81 15.54 -3.70
CA SER A 191 7.12 15.89 -4.95
C SER A 191 5.92 16.79 -4.68
N VAL A 192 5.67 17.69 -5.64
CA VAL A 192 4.58 18.64 -5.62
C VAL A 192 3.66 18.37 -6.78
N THR A 193 2.38 18.14 -6.53
CA THR A 193 1.37 18.12 -7.60
C THR A 193 0.83 19.54 -7.77
N LEU A 194 1.16 20.13 -8.91
CA LEU A 194 0.66 21.46 -9.33
C LEU A 194 -0.58 21.27 -10.20
N LYS A 195 -1.63 22.05 -9.94
CA LYS A 195 -2.84 22.12 -10.77
C LYS A 195 -2.97 23.51 -11.38
N ASN A 196 -3.07 23.58 -12.71
CA ASN A 196 -3.32 24.82 -13.43
C ASN A 196 -4.82 25.09 -13.48
N LEU A 197 -5.31 25.93 -12.58
CA LEU A 197 -6.71 26.36 -12.56
C LEU A 197 -6.95 27.65 -13.34
N SER A 198 -5.88 28.25 -13.91
CA SER A 198 -5.97 29.46 -14.72
C SER A 198 -6.36 29.16 -16.16
N GLU A 199 -6.70 30.21 -16.91
CA GLU A 199 -7.05 30.13 -18.34
C GLU A 199 -5.83 30.14 -19.27
N VAL A 200 -4.62 30.31 -18.73
CA VAL A 200 -3.39 30.39 -19.50
C VAL A 200 -2.46 29.20 -19.25
N GLU A 201 -1.71 28.83 -20.27
CA GLU A 201 -0.67 27.83 -20.14
C GLU A 201 0.42 28.29 -19.17
N ILE A 202 0.85 27.38 -18.30
CA ILE A 202 1.99 27.58 -17.40
C ILE A 202 3.22 26.92 -18.02
N THR A 203 4.26 27.73 -18.25
CA THR A 203 5.54 27.29 -18.83
C THR A 203 6.68 27.27 -17.82
N SER A 204 6.53 28.00 -16.72
CA SER A 204 7.48 27.96 -15.60
C SER A 204 6.79 28.21 -14.28
N VAL A 205 7.31 27.60 -13.21
CA VAL A 205 6.85 27.79 -11.84
C VAL A 205 8.04 27.90 -10.90
N GLU A 206 8.00 28.85 -10.00
CA GLU A 206 8.96 28.99 -8.92
C GLU A 206 8.30 28.56 -7.58
N PHE A 207 8.99 27.66 -6.89
CA PHE A 207 8.65 27.23 -5.54
C PHE A 207 9.68 27.76 -4.56
N ASP A 208 9.23 28.46 -3.52
CA ASP A 208 10.02 28.70 -2.32
C ASP A 208 9.77 27.57 -1.36
N TYR A 209 10.82 26.99 -0.77
CA TYR A 209 10.63 25.94 0.22
C TYR A 209 11.56 26.09 1.42
N VAL A 210 11.10 25.59 2.55
CA VAL A 210 11.85 25.57 3.81
C VAL A 210 11.89 24.12 4.31
N PHE A 211 13.08 23.56 4.38
CA PHE A 211 13.33 22.23 4.95
C PHE A 211 14.41 22.33 6.03
N ASN A 212 14.15 21.77 7.21
CA ASN A 212 15.10 21.80 8.34
C ASN A 212 15.66 23.20 8.63
N ASN A 213 14.81 24.23 8.60
CA ASN A 213 15.14 25.66 8.74
C ASN A 213 16.10 26.24 7.66
N VAL A 214 16.30 25.54 6.58
CA VAL A 214 17.04 26.03 5.42
C VAL A 214 16.04 26.44 4.35
N ASN A 215 16.15 27.70 3.88
CA ASN A 215 15.34 28.21 2.78
C ASN A 215 16.06 27.95 1.44
N ASP A 216 15.30 27.55 0.46
CA ASP A 216 15.80 27.35 -0.90
C ASP A 216 14.66 27.60 -1.90
N THR A 217 15.01 27.66 -3.18
CA THR A 217 14.08 27.86 -4.29
C THR A 217 14.27 26.81 -5.36
N TYR A 218 13.19 26.43 -6.04
CA TYR A 218 13.25 25.52 -7.18
C TYR A 218 12.37 26.03 -8.31
N THR A 219 12.93 26.12 -9.51
CA THR A 219 12.19 26.51 -10.72
C THR A 219 11.96 25.31 -11.61
N TRP A 220 10.70 24.98 -11.83
CA TRP A 220 10.26 24.04 -12.86
C TRP A 220 9.98 24.75 -14.17
N THR A 221 10.32 24.10 -15.28
CA THR A 221 9.96 24.53 -16.64
C THR A 221 9.31 23.39 -17.40
N GLY A 222 8.26 23.69 -18.16
CA GLY A 222 7.52 22.69 -18.91
C GLY A 222 6.34 23.29 -19.66
N SER A 223 5.29 22.51 -19.88
CA SER A 223 4.03 22.95 -20.49
C SER A 223 2.88 22.34 -19.67
N LEU A 224 2.11 23.16 -18.99
CA LEU A 224 0.94 22.75 -18.23
C LEU A 224 -0.27 23.53 -18.71
N GLN A 225 -1.12 22.87 -19.48
CA GLN A 225 -2.32 23.45 -20.06
C GLN A 225 -3.36 23.80 -18.98
N PRO A 226 -4.31 24.72 -19.26
CA PRO A 226 -5.46 24.96 -18.39
C PRO A 226 -6.17 23.67 -17.98
N ALA A 227 -6.64 23.61 -16.75
CA ALA A 227 -7.29 22.46 -16.10
C ALA A 227 -6.41 21.20 -15.93
N ALA A 228 -5.18 21.18 -16.43
CA ALA A 228 -4.26 20.06 -16.27
C ALA A 228 -3.52 20.09 -14.92
N SER A 229 -2.96 18.93 -14.55
CA SER A 229 -2.10 18.77 -13.38
C SER A 229 -0.80 18.08 -13.78
N THR A 230 0.28 18.38 -13.06
CA THR A 230 1.58 17.70 -13.20
C THR A 230 2.21 17.47 -11.83
N THR A 231 2.98 16.40 -11.71
CA THR A 231 3.80 16.15 -10.52
C THR A 231 5.24 16.58 -10.80
N ILE A 232 5.80 17.36 -9.91
CA ILE A 232 7.11 17.97 -10.01
C ILE A 232 7.96 17.47 -8.87
N GLU A 233 9.08 16.80 -9.16
CA GLU A 233 10.04 16.36 -8.17
C GLU A 233 10.92 17.54 -7.74
N LEU A 234 11.02 17.79 -6.44
CA LEU A 234 11.96 18.74 -5.86
C LEU A 234 13.37 18.12 -5.75
N PRO A 235 14.43 18.92 -5.64
CA PRO A 235 15.77 18.40 -5.32
C PRO A 235 15.76 17.55 -4.05
N ALA A 236 16.65 16.56 -3.98
CA ALA A 236 16.79 15.72 -2.80
C ALA A 236 17.08 16.57 -1.56
N LEU A 237 16.41 16.25 -0.46
CA LEU A 237 16.50 16.95 0.82
C LEU A 237 17.23 16.05 1.82
N GLY A 238 18.01 16.64 2.75
CA GLY A 238 18.59 15.83 3.80
C GLY A 238 19.98 16.21 4.24
N ASP A 239 20.58 17.27 3.71
CA ASP A 239 21.85 17.76 4.17
C ASP A 239 21.79 18.05 5.67
N ASN A 240 22.70 17.39 6.45
CA ASN A 240 22.78 17.47 7.91
C ASN A 240 21.55 16.90 8.68
N CYS A 241 20.76 16.03 8.07
CA CYS A 241 19.72 15.29 8.75
C CYS A 241 20.28 14.12 9.56
N VAL A 242 19.63 13.80 10.69
CA VAL A 242 20.02 12.70 11.58
C VAL A 242 18.86 11.73 11.78
N SER A 243 19.20 10.45 12.00
CA SER A 243 18.23 9.41 12.30
C SER A 243 17.38 9.75 13.53
N GLY A 244 16.12 9.32 13.54
CA GLY A 244 15.22 9.47 14.68
C GLY A 244 14.65 10.87 14.88
N THR A 245 14.82 11.77 13.93
CA THR A 245 14.34 13.16 14.00
C THR A 245 13.17 13.38 13.04
N ASN A 246 12.15 14.09 13.51
CA ASN A 246 11.05 14.55 12.67
C ASN A 246 11.46 15.81 11.90
N TYR A 247 11.25 15.79 10.60
CA TYR A 247 11.51 16.90 9.70
C TYR A 247 10.22 17.43 9.08
N SER A 248 10.20 18.71 8.79
CA SER A 248 9.09 19.40 8.14
C SER A 248 9.56 20.09 6.89
N LEU A 249 8.83 19.93 5.81
CA LEU A 249 8.99 20.66 4.55
C LEU A 249 7.77 21.57 4.36
N ASN A 250 8.00 22.86 4.21
CA ASN A 250 6.97 23.80 3.76
C ASN A 250 7.32 24.22 2.33
N VAL A 251 6.37 24.13 1.41
CA VAL A 251 6.54 24.55 0.00
C VAL A 251 5.47 25.57 -0.33
N THR A 252 5.89 26.68 -0.89
CA THR A 252 5.04 27.80 -1.33
C THR A 252 5.17 28.03 -2.83
N LEU A 253 4.07 28.22 -3.51
CA LEU A 253 4.03 28.62 -4.92
C LEU A 253 4.32 30.12 -5.02
N ALA A 254 5.53 30.50 -5.46
CA ALA A 254 6.08 31.85 -5.39
C ALA A 254 6.09 32.59 -6.73
N GLY A 255 6.19 31.88 -7.86
CA GLY A 255 6.23 32.50 -9.18
C GLY A 255 5.58 31.66 -10.27
N ILE A 256 4.98 32.32 -11.27
CA ILE A 256 4.36 31.67 -12.45
C ILE A 256 4.74 32.47 -13.69
N ASN A 257 5.25 31.79 -14.72
CA ASN A 257 5.64 32.37 -16.02
C ASN A 257 6.58 33.55 -15.87
N GLY A 258 7.52 33.49 -14.92
CA GLY A 258 8.50 34.55 -14.64
C GLY A 258 7.94 35.79 -13.95
N THR A 259 6.75 35.70 -13.37
CA THR A 259 6.11 36.76 -12.59
C THR A 259 5.88 36.30 -11.16
N ASP A 260 6.18 37.16 -10.18
CA ASP A 260 5.90 36.88 -8.78
C ASP A 260 4.42 36.53 -8.56
N PHE A 261 4.19 35.50 -7.82
CA PHE A 261 2.86 34.97 -7.55
C PHE A 261 2.69 34.67 -6.06
N SER A 262 1.61 35.12 -5.47
CA SER A 262 1.28 34.79 -4.08
C SER A 262 0.33 33.60 -4.07
N GLY A 263 0.90 32.40 -4.21
CA GLY A 263 0.15 31.14 -4.21
C GLY A 263 -0.03 30.54 -2.82
N ASN A 264 -0.60 29.34 -2.78
CA ASN A 264 -0.77 28.60 -1.54
C ASN A 264 0.53 27.92 -1.10
N SER A 265 0.57 27.55 0.19
CA SER A 265 1.63 26.75 0.77
C SER A 265 1.08 25.45 1.32
N LEU A 266 1.86 24.37 1.20
CA LEU A 266 1.59 23.09 1.85
C LEU A 266 2.76 22.70 2.74
N THR A 267 2.47 22.00 3.85
CA THR A 267 3.46 21.49 4.78
C THR A 267 3.33 19.98 4.88
N GLY A 268 4.44 19.27 4.65
CA GLY A 268 4.58 17.85 4.90
C GLY A 268 5.53 17.58 6.06
N THR A 269 5.35 16.45 6.74
CA THR A 269 6.27 15.98 7.78
C THR A 269 6.76 14.59 7.45
N THR A 270 8.00 14.30 7.81
CA THR A 270 8.61 13.00 7.56
C THR A 270 9.54 12.61 8.70
N HIS A 271 9.82 11.32 8.79
CA HIS A 271 10.67 10.73 9.81
C HIS A 271 11.39 9.52 9.21
N LYS A 272 12.64 9.30 9.61
CA LYS A 272 13.40 8.12 9.20
C LYS A 272 14.30 7.66 10.33
N ASP A 273 14.13 6.38 10.70
CA ASP A 273 15.02 5.68 11.62
C ASP A 273 15.99 4.81 10.82
N VAL A 274 17.28 4.97 11.09
CA VAL A 274 18.33 4.08 10.63
C VAL A 274 19.09 3.59 11.86
N TYR A 275 19.14 2.29 12.04
CA TYR A 275 19.77 1.65 13.19
C TYR A 275 21.15 1.15 12.82
N ASP A 276 22.19 1.61 13.52
CA ASP A 276 23.53 1.05 13.40
C ASP A 276 23.59 -0.28 14.15
N VAL A 277 24.08 -1.32 13.50
CA VAL A 277 24.24 -2.64 14.08
C VAL A 277 25.54 -3.29 13.62
N ALA A 278 26.27 -3.86 14.56
CA ALA A 278 27.44 -4.68 14.24
C ALA A 278 26.97 -6.12 13.90
N GLY A 279 27.44 -6.67 12.78
CA GLY A 279 27.21 -8.08 12.47
C GLY A 279 28.25 -8.99 13.21
N PRO A 280 27.87 -10.23 13.57
CA PRO A 280 26.57 -10.84 13.42
C PRO A 280 25.55 -10.28 14.40
N PHE A 281 24.25 -10.37 14.07
CA PHE A 281 23.16 -9.98 14.95
C PHE A 281 22.01 -11.00 14.89
N GLU A 282 21.09 -10.93 15.85
CA GLU A 282 19.93 -11.81 15.93
C GLU A 282 18.66 -11.04 15.58
N PHE A 283 17.88 -11.52 14.60
CA PHE A 283 16.51 -11.12 14.37
C PHE A 283 15.56 -12.07 15.08
N VAL A 284 14.73 -11.53 15.98
CA VAL A 284 13.74 -12.28 16.74
C VAL A 284 12.35 -11.85 16.27
N LEU A 285 11.54 -12.81 15.83
CA LEU A 285 10.16 -12.59 15.44
C LEU A 285 9.25 -13.48 16.32
N ALA A 286 8.39 -12.87 17.10
CA ALA A 286 7.38 -13.54 17.89
C ALA A 286 6.02 -13.34 17.21
N THR A 287 5.50 -14.38 16.57
CA THR A 287 4.21 -14.36 15.91
C THR A 287 3.07 -14.59 16.90
N ASP A 288 1.91 -14.02 16.64
CA ASP A 288 0.68 -14.28 17.40
C ASP A 288 0.00 -15.59 16.96
N LYS A 289 -1.31 -15.77 17.26
CA LYS A 289 -2.08 -16.97 16.92
C LYS A 289 -2.30 -17.15 15.40
N TYR A 290 -2.28 -16.08 14.64
CA TYR A 290 -2.46 -16.06 13.19
C TYR A 290 -1.14 -15.95 12.44
N ALA A 291 -0.14 -16.67 12.89
CA ALA A 291 1.22 -16.66 12.35
C ALA A 291 1.29 -16.84 10.81
N SER A 292 0.31 -17.49 10.19
CA SER A 292 0.24 -17.66 8.74
C SER A 292 0.11 -16.35 7.95
N GLU A 293 -0.33 -15.25 8.61
CA GLU A 293 -0.47 -13.91 8.02
C GLU A 293 0.85 -13.14 8.04
N THR A 294 1.80 -13.58 8.89
CA THR A 294 3.08 -12.90 9.10
C THR A 294 4.14 -13.40 8.12
N SER A 295 4.92 -12.47 7.58
CA SER A 295 6.14 -12.77 6.83
C SER A 295 7.16 -11.64 6.98
N PHE A 296 8.42 -11.90 6.62
CA PHE A 296 9.45 -10.87 6.63
C PHE A 296 10.44 -11.05 5.48
N LYS A 297 11.13 -9.96 5.14
CA LYS A 297 12.28 -9.94 4.23
C LYS A 297 13.37 -9.07 4.82
N PHE A 298 14.60 -9.56 4.76
CA PHE A 298 15.82 -8.82 5.01
C PHE A 298 16.57 -8.73 3.68
N LYS A 299 16.75 -7.53 3.16
CA LYS A 299 17.23 -7.30 1.79
C LYS A 299 18.14 -6.08 1.69
N ARG A 300 18.92 -5.98 0.62
CA ARG A 300 19.65 -4.77 0.22
C ARG A 300 18.69 -3.74 -0.42
N PRO A 301 19.07 -2.45 -0.53
CA PRO A 301 18.29 -1.42 -1.23
C PRO A 301 17.99 -1.75 -2.70
N ASP A 302 18.87 -2.50 -3.37
CA ASP A 302 18.70 -2.97 -4.74
C ASP A 302 17.66 -4.10 -4.88
N GLY A 303 17.05 -4.54 -3.77
CA GLY A 303 16.06 -5.60 -3.71
C GLY A 303 16.62 -7.00 -3.52
N THR A 304 17.95 -7.20 -3.50
CA THR A 304 18.59 -8.48 -3.25
C THR A 304 18.26 -9.00 -1.85
N ILE A 305 17.55 -10.13 -1.77
CA ILE A 305 17.10 -10.72 -0.50
C ILE A 305 18.24 -11.55 0.09
N LEU A 306 18.62 -11.24 1.32
CA LEU A 306 19.57 -12.01 2.11
C LEU A 306 18.86 -13.10 2.94
N CYS A 307 17.73 -12.74 3.58
CA CYS A 307 16.94 -13.63 4.41
C CYS A 307 15.46 -13.30 4.28
N GLN A 308 14.62 -14.32 4.33
CA GLN A 308 13.16 -14.14 4.39
C GLN A 308 12.52 -15.30 5.13
N GLY A 309 11.36 -15.05 5.71
CA GLY A 309 10.53 -16.06 6.36
C GLY A 309 9.04 -15.76 6.19
N GLY A 310 8.22 -16.78 6.36
CA GLY A 310 6.77 -16.70 6.20
C GLY A 310 6.17 -18.10 6.16
N ASN A 311 4.85 -18.19 5.88
CA ASN A 311 4.10 -19.44 5.92
C ASN A 311 4.21 -20.16 7.28
N PHE A 312 4.28 -19.38 8.36
CA PHE A 312 4.31 -19.92 9.70
C PHE A 312 2.99 -20.64 10.03
N ASN A 313 3.06 -21.66 10.87
CA ASN A 313 1.86 -22.36 11.31
C ASN A 313 1.16 -21.58 12.43
N ASN A 314 -0.17 -21.44 12.30
CA ASN A 314 -0.99 -20.88 13.37
C ASN A 314 -0.87 -21.71 14.65
N ALA A 315 -0.77 -21.05 15.79
CA ALA A 315 -0.60 -21.68 17.09
C ALA A 315 -1.54 -21.04 18.14
N ASN A 316 -1.80 -21.73 19.22
CA ASN A 316 -2.64 -21.20 20.31
C ASN A 316 -1.90 -20.16 21.18
N ASN A 317 -0.58 -20.12 21.11
CA ASN A 317 0.29 -19.23 21.86
C ASN A 317 1.23 -18.49 20.91
N VAL A 318 1.85 -17.43 21.42
CA VAL A 318 2.96 -16.74 20.74
C VAL A 318 4.10 -17.72 20.49
N VAL A 319 4.58 -17.75 19.25
CA VAL A 319 5.73 -18.57 18.82
C VAL A 319 6.89 -17.65 18.47
N VAL A 320 8.07 -17.94 19.03
CA VAL A 320 9.26 -17.12 18.80
C VAL A 320 10.17 -17.81 17.78
N HIS A 321 10.50 -17.09 16.72
CA HIS A 321 11.43 -17.49 15.68
C HIS A 321 12.70 -16.64 15.79
N ARG A 322 13.88 -17.26 15.67
CA ARG A 322 15.18 -16.60 15.80
C ARG A 322 16.05 -16.85 14.56
N TYR A 323 16.67 -15.81 14.07
CA TYR A 323 17.51 -15.83 12.88
C TYR A 323 18.81 -15.13 13.19
N THR A 324 19.92 -15.88 13.20
CA THR A 324 21.27 -15.28 13.27
C THR A 324 21.65 -14.81 11.88
N ILE A 325 21.88 -13.53 11.73
CA ILE A 325 22.20 -12.89 10.45
C ILE A 325 23.61 -12.32 10.54
N ASN A 326 24.46 -12.69 9.57
CA ASN A 326 25.85 -12.23 9.50
C ASN A 326 26.14 -11.59 8.13
N PRO A 327 25.56 -10.41 7.84
CA PRO A 327 25.70 -9.77 6.55
C PRO A 327 27.06 -9.07 6.42
N GLU A 328 27.49 -8.83 5.18
CA GLU A 328 28.57 -7.90 4.91
C GLU A 328 28.20 -6.49 5.38
N ALA A 329 29.22 -5.63 5.64
CA ALA A 329 28.97 -4.22 5.94
C ALA A 329 28.19 -3.54 4.80
N GLY A 330 27.21 -2.70 5.16
CA GLY A 330 26.39 -2.01 4.19
C GLY A 330 24.98 -1.71 4.69
N CYS A 331 24.14 -1.17 3.81
CA CYS A 331 22.76 -0.86 4.08
C CYS A 331 21.84 -2.04 3.83
N TYR A 332 20.90 -2.27 4.76
CA TYR A 332 19.86 -3.30 4.65
C TYR A 332 18.52 -2.78 5.08
N ILE A 333 17.47 -3.42 4.57
CA ILE A 333 16.09 -3.11 4.86
C ILE A 333 15.43 -4.36 5.43
N LEU A 334 14.88 -4.26 6.64
CA LEU A 334 14.01 -5.25 7.23
C LEU A 334 12.56 -4.83 6.97
N GLU A 335 11.82 -5.66 6.26
CA GLU A 335 10.38 -5.52 6.05
C GLU A 335 9.66 -6.64 6.76
N VAL A 336 8.69 -6.31 7.63
CA VAL A 336 7.81 -7.27 8.28
C VAL A 336 6.40 -6.98 7.80
N TYR A 337 5.68 -8.02 7.39
CA TYR A 337 4.37 -7.93 6.78
C TYR A 337 3.35 -8.69 7.63
N ASP A 338 2.14 -8.14 7.67
CA ASP A 338 0.93 -8.79 8.15
C ASP A 338 -0.14 -8.73 7.07
N GLN A 339 -0.65 -9.88 6.65
CA GLN A 339 -1.57 -9.98 5.51
C GLN A 339 -2.97 -9.45 5.86
N TYR A 340 -3.40 -9.54 7.12
CA TYR A 340 -4.70 -9.03 7.55
C TYR A 340 -4.68 -7.52 7.81
N GLY A 341 -3.51 -6.96 8.14
CA GLY A 341 -3.29 -5.53 8.28
C GLY A 341 -3.55 -4.97 9.67
N ASP A 342 -3.60 -5.82 10.70
CA ASP A 342 -3.78 -5.41 12.10
C ASP A 342 -2.50 -5.60 12.94
N GLY A 343 -1.42 -6.10 12.32
CA GLY A 343 -0.15 -6.40 12.94
C GLY A 343 -0.20 -7.70 13.73
N ILE A 344 0.85 -7.98 14.50
CA ILE A 344 1.01 -9.24 15.27
C ILE A 344 0.71 -9.09 16.76
N ASN A 345 0.05 -7.98 17.17
CA ASN A 345 -0.35 -7.70 18.56
C ASN A 345 -1.70 -6.95 18.58
N SER A 346 -2.73 -7.57 18.02
CA SER A 346 -4.07 -6.99 17.86
C SER A 346 -5.12 -7.66 18.78
N GLY A 347 -4.66 -8.37 19.84
CA GLY A 347 -5.54 -9.06 20.81
C GLY A 347 -5.56 -10.59 20.65
N TYR A 348 -4.85 -11.12 19.66
CA TYR A 348 -4.73 -12.56 19.41
C TYR A 348 -3.39 -13.14 19.86
N GLY A 349 -2.59 -12.35 20.54
CA GLY A 349 -1.26 -12.67 21.08
C GLY A 349 -0.45 -11.40 21.21
N ALA A 350 0.59 -11.41 22.06
CA ALA A 350 1.52 -10.30 22.21
C ALA A 350 2.75 -10.51 21.31
N GLY A 351 2.52 -10.58 20.00
CA GLY A 351 3.60 -10.70 19.02
C GLY A 351 4.48 -9.45 19.00
N TYR A 352 5.72 -9.62 18.60
CA TYR A 352 6.71 -8.55 18.48
C TYR A 352 7.83 -8.97 17.54
N PHE A 353 8.66 -8.02 17.12
CA PHE A 353 9.95 -8.35 16.53
C PHE A 353 11.03 -7.37 17.01
N GLN A 354 12.29 -7.83 16.99
CA GLN A 354 13.43 -7.05 17.47
C GLN A 354 14.71 -7.51 16.81
N ILE A 355 15.71 -6.63 16.84
CA ILE A 355 17.11 -6.94 16.54
C ILE A 355 17.90 -6.85 17.84
N ASN A 356 18.68 -7.88 18.12
CA ASN A 356 19.70 -7.87 19.16
C ASN A 356 21.08 -7.95 18.50
N ASP A 357 22.07 -7.25 19.04
CA ASP A 357 23.45 -7.36 18.59
C ASP A 357 24.11 -8.70 19.00
N ALA A 358 25.41 -8.86 18.69
CA ALA A 358 26.14 -10.06 18.99
C ALA A 358 26.26 -10.36 20.49
N ASP A 359 26.20 -9.34 21.32
CA ASP A 359 26.26 -9.45 22.78
C ASP A 359 24.90 -9.72 23.42
N GLY A 360 23.85 -9.70 22.60
CA GLY A 360 22.44 -9.89 23.00
C GLY A 360 21.75 -8.62 23.45
N ASP A 361 22.39 -7.46 23.30
CA ASP A 361 21.83 -6.17 23.64
C ASP A 361 20.80 -5.74 22.58
N LEU A 362 19.71 -5.13 23.05
CA LEU A 362 18.60 -4.70 22.19
C LEU A 362 18.99 -3.50 21.34
N VAL A 363 19.00 -3.64 20.01
CA VAL A 363 19.17 -2.53 19.05
C VAL A 363 17.86 -1.80 18.85
N PHE A 364 16.80 -2.51 18.48
CA PHE A 364 15.43 -1.97 18.46
C PHE A 364 14.39 -3.07 18.65
N ARG A 365 13.17 -2.65 19.00
CA ARG A 365 12.00 -3.54 19.13
C ARG A 365 10.74 -2.85 18.62
N ASN A 366 9.94 -3.57 17.83
CA ASN A 366 8.57 -3.23 17.50
C ASN A 366 7.63 -4.12 18.32
N ASN A 367 6.65 -3.54 18.98
CA ASN A 367 5.69 -4.25 19.84
C ASN A 367 4.53 -4.88 19.08
N GLY A 368 4.66 -5.08 17.76
CA GLY A 368 3.70 -5.78 16.92
C GLY A 368 2.48 -4.98 16.47
N GLN A 369 2.43 -3.68 16.75
CA GLN A 369 1.35 -2.79 16.29
C GLN A 369 1.87 -1.94 15.11
N PHE A 370 1.73 -2.45 13.88
CA PHE A 370 2.31 -1.80 12.70
C PHE A 370 1.42 -1.83 11.44
N GLY A 371 0.18 -2.35 11.56
CA GLY A 371 -0.71 -2.50 10.42
C GLY A 371 -0.25 -3.61 9.47
N ASP A 372 -0.31 -3.37 8.17
CA ASP A 372 0.02 -4.34 7.12
C ASP A 372 1.52 -4.49 6.84
N LYS A 373 2.32 -3.47 7.19
CA LYS A 373 3.77 -3.46 6.92
C LYS A 373 4.54 -2.57 7.87
N ALA A 374 5.67 -3.07 8.38
CA ALA A 374 6.71 -2.29 9.04
C ALA A 374 8.02 -2.32 8.22
N VAL A 375 8.74 -1.20 8.17
CA VAL A 375 10.02 -1.05 7.46
C VAL A 375 11.05 -0.44 8.38
N TYR A 376 12.22 -1.08 8.45
CA TYR A 376 13.35 -0.62 9.24
C TYR A 376 14.62 -0.63 8.40
N PHE A 377 15.45 0.40 8.55
CA PHE A 377 16.72 0.53 7.87
C PHE A 377 17.86 0.20 8.86
N LEU A 378 18.76 -0.68 8.44
CA LEU A 378 19.89 -1.12 9.25
C LEU A 378 21.20 -0.80 8.51
N ASN A 379 22.05 0.01 9.13
CA ASN A 379 23.41 0.26 8.69
C ASN A 379 24.34 -0.71 9.41
N VAL A 380 24.77 -1.75 8.70
CA VAL A 380 25.69 -2.76 9.24
C VAL A 380 27.10 -2.25 9.14
N THR A 381 27.79 -2.12 10.29
CA THR A 381 29.09 -1.48 10.40
C THR A 381 30.28 -2.43 10.37
N THR A 382 30.03 -3.75 10.46
CA THR A 382 31.12 -4.79 10.41
C THR A 382 30.88 -5.74 9.24
N ASN A 383 31.99 -6.29 8.71
CA ASN A 383 31.92 -7.27 7.63
C ASN A 383 31.53 -8.63 8.19
N GLY A 384 30.43 -9.17 7.69
CA GLY A 384 30.01 -10.56 7.86
C GLY A 384 30.43 -11.43 6.67
N ASP A 385 30.13 -12.70 6.73
CA ASP A 385 30.34 -13.65 5.63
C ASP A 385 29.13 -13.84 4.72
N GLY A 386 28.04 -13.02 4.93
CA GLY A 386 26.78 -13.13 4.21
C GLY A 386 25.96 -14.36 4.58
N SER A 387 26.30 -15.05 5.66
CA SER A 387 25.59 -16.26 6.10
C SER A 387 24.33 -15.92 6.92
N VAL A 388 23.37 -16.81 6.86
CA VAL A 388 22.15 -16.75 7.69
C VAL A 388 21.98 -18.11 8.36
N GLY A 389 22.06 -18.10 9.69
CA GLY A 389 21.69 -19.25 10.51
C GLY A 389 20.20 -19.18 10.85
N ILE A 390 19.48 -20.27 10.72
CA ILE A 390 18.11 -20.41 11.22
C ILE A 390 18.17 -21.33 12.43
N ASP A 391 18.00 -20.75 13.60
CA ASP A 391 17.69 -21.52 14.80
C ASP A 391 16.18 -21.42 15.01
N ASP A 392 15.42 -22.41 14.53
CA ASP A 392 14.01 -22.57 14.88
C ASP A 392 13.95 -23.02 16.36
N MET A 393 14.06 -22.06 17.26
CA MET A 393 13.84 -22.28 18.68
C MET A 393 12.35 -22.02 18.99
N ALA A 394 11.47 -22.93 18.57
CA ALA A 394 10.38 -23.26 19.48
C ALA A 394 11.07 -23.64 20.82
N GLU A 395 10.54 -23.22 21.97
CA GLU A 395 11.05 -23.61 23.30
C GLU A 395 11.03 -25.15 23.53
N ASN A 396 11.70 -25.86 22.64
CA ASN A 396 12.02 -27.26 22.79
C ASN A 396 13.49 -27.30 23.20
N ASN A 397 13.76 -27.24 24.49
CA ASN A 397 15.08 -27.49 25.08
C ASN A 397 15.54 -28.93 24.79
N VAL A 398 15.52 -29.36 23.51
CA VAL A 398 16.08 -30.64 23.08
C VAL A 398 17.57 -30.43 22.87
N SER A 399 18.39 -31.11 23.66
CA SER A 399 19.83 -31.14 23.50
C SER A 399 20.26 -32.53 23.04
N VAL A 400 21.13 -32.60 22.00
CA VAL A 400 21.66 -33.85 21.47
C VAL A 400 23.17 -33.79 21.60
N TYR A 401 23.75 -34.68 22.39
CA TYR A 401 25.21 -34.65 22.73
C TYR A 401 25.75 -36.06 23.08
N PRO A 402 27.09 -36.26 23.01
CA PRO A 402 28.11 -35.36 22.50
C PRO A 402 28.06 -35.24 20.97
N ASN A 403 28.67 -34.17 20.45
CA ASN A 403 28.91 -34.01 19.02
C ASN A 403 30.34 -33.42 18.85
N PRO A 404 31.33 -34.17 18.35
CA PRO A 404 31.23 -35.52 17.73
C PRO A 404 30.84 -36.64 18.73
N VAL A 405 30.17 -37.68 18.19
CA VAL A 405 29.72 -38.85 18.95
C VAL A 405 30.54 -40.10 18.61
N ALA A 406 30.95 -40.84 19.67
CA ALA A 406 31.58 -42.15 19.50
C ALA A 406 30.53 -43.29 19.54
N ASP A 407 30.07 -43.71 20.71
CA ASP A 407 29.25 -44.90 20.86
C ASP A 407 27.81 -44.62 21.20
N VAL A 408 27.54 -43.54 21.95
CA VAL A 408 26.20 -43.21 22.46
C VAL A 408 25.91 -41.73 22.31
N LEU A 409 24.81 -41.43 21.68
CA LEU A 409 24.25 -40.08 21.53
C LEU A 409 23.16 -39.90 22.56
N ASN A 410 23.30 -38.91 23.45
CA ASN A 410 22.28 -38.58 24.46
C ASN A 410 21.33 -37.52 23.91
N ILE A 411 20.08 -37.63 24.36
CA ILE A 411 19.03 -36.70 24.00
C ILE A 411 18.41 -36.23 25.31
N SER A 412 18.47 -34.95 25.59
CA SER A 412 17.86 -34.33 26.75
C SER A 412 16.70 -33.44 26.30
N PHE A 413 15.51 -33.69 26.87
CA PHE A 413 14.31 -32.89 26.63
C PHE A 413 13.46 -32.91 27.89
N ASN A 414 12.85 -31.79 28.26
CA ASN A 414 11.96 -31.68 29.39
C ASN A 414 10.50 -31.85 28.93
N GLY A 415 10.15 -33.08 28.50
CA GLY A 415 8.84 -33.46 27.96
C GLY A 415 8.89 -34.85 27.32
N GLU A 416 7.85 -35.23 26.57
CA GLU A 416 7.75 -36.52 25.91
C GLU A 416 8.39 -36.53 24.52
N ILE A 417 9.37 -37.44 24.30
CA ILE A 417 9.94 -37.72 22.98
C ILE A 417 9.08 -38.82 22.33
N ARG A 418 8.51 -38.55 21.17
CA ARG A 418 7.69 -39.49 20.40
C ARG A 418 8.52 -40.50 19.62
N TYR A 419 9.59 -40.04 18.98
CA TYR A 419 10.58 -40.85 18.26
C TYR A 419 11.84 -40.05 17.96
N VAL A 420 12.91 -40.81 17.68
CA VAL A 420 14.18 -40.29 17.17
C VAL A 420 14.52 -41.00 15.86
N GLU A 421 14.87 -40.23 14.83
CA GLU A 421 15.29 -40.72 13.52
C GLU A 421 16.67 -40.16 13.20
N VAL A 422 17.52 -41.01 12.60
CA VAL A 422 18.86 -40.64 12.09
C VAL A 422 18.93 -40.90 10.61
N TYR A 423 19.40 -39.89 9.87
CA TYR A 423 19.53 -39.91 8.42
C TYR A 423 20.97 -39.69 8.00
N ASP A 424 21.39 -40.33 6.92
CA ASP A 424 22.68 -40.02 6.25
C ASP A 424 22.52 -38.74 5.37
N LEU A 425 23.63 -38.27 4.80
CA LEU A 425 23.65 -37.03 3.98
C LEU A 425 22.84 -37.11 2.69
N VAL A 426 22.50 -38.33 2.23
CA VAL A 426 21.65 -38.52 1.04
C VAL A 426 20.16 -38.66 1.39
N GLY A 427 19.82 -38.48 2.70
CA GLY A 427 18.45 -38.52 3.20
C GLY A 427 17.90 -39.92 3.44
N ARG A 428 18.73 -40.96 3.45
CA ARG A 428 18.32 -42.31 3.79
C ARG A 428 18.27 -42.48 5.30
N MET A 429 17.17 -42.94 5.85
CA MET A 429 17.01 -43.23 7.25
C MET A 429 17.87 -44.44 7.63
N VAL A 430 18.82 -44.25 8.54
CA VAL A 430 19.75 -45.30 9.03
C VAL A 430 19.27 -45.90 10.37
N GLN A 431 18.54 -45.13 11.18
CA GLN A 431 18.02 -45.62 12.45
C GLN A 431 16.72 -44.91 12.82
N ARG A 432 15.80 -45.60 13.48
CA ARG A 432 14.62 -45.03 14.11
C ARG A 432 14.33 -45.73 15.43
N VAL A 433 14.12 -44.94 16.47
CA VAL A 433 13.70 -45.43 17.80
C VAL A 433 12.44 -44.69 18.23
N ALA A 434 11.40 -45.42 18.56
CA ALA A 434 10.11 -44.88 18.98
C ALA A 434 9.98 -44.88 20.51
N GLY A 435 9.22 -43.90 21.04
CA GLY A 435 8.96 -43.74 22.46
C GLY A 435 9.87 -42.73 23.15
N ASN A 436 9.73 -42.59 24.45
CA ASN A 436 10.47 -41.58 25.22
C ASN A 436 11.94 -42.05 25.43
N VAL A 437 12.77 -41.67 24.47
CA VAL A 437 14.17 -42.11 24.32
C VAL A 437 15.10 -40.98 24.72
N ASN A 438 15.97 -41.23 25.70
CA ASN A 438 17.00 -40.26 26.18
C ASN A 438 18.40 -40.58 25.70
N GLN A 439 18.61 -41.69 24.99
CA GLN A 439 19.88 -42.03 24.35
C GLN A 439 19.67 -43.04 23.22
N ILE A 440 20.54 -42.97 22.18
CA ILE A 440 20.64 -43.96 21.08
C ILE A 440 22.06 -44.44 20.91
N SER A 441 22.21 -45.72 20.56
CA SER A 441 23.53 -46.28 20.22
C SER A 441 23.92 -45.92 18.83
N THR A 442 25.16 -45.46 18.59
CA THR A 442 25.73 -45.16 17.31
C THR A 442 26.79 -46.13 16.85
N ASN A 443 26.98 -47.28 17.60
CA ASN A 443 28.02 -48.25 17.34
C ASN A 443 27.96 -48.95 16.00
N GLU A 444 26.77 -49.06 15.40
CA GLU A 444 26.55 -49.68 14.09
C GLU A 444 26.64 -48.64 12.94
N MET A 445 26.86 -47.37 13.26
CA MET A 445 26.98 -46.31 12.28
C MET A 445 28.45 -46.13 11.84
N GLU A 446 28.67 -45.97 10.54
CA GLU A 446 29.97 -45.64 10.01
C GLU A 446 30.41 -44.22 10.39
N THR A 447 31.72 -43.97 10.43
CA THR A 447 32.25 -42.61 10.62
C THR A 447 31.72 -41.67 9.50
N GLY A 448 31.14 -40.55 9.91
CA GLY A 448 30.57 -39.63 8.96
C GLY A 448 29.63 -38.59 9.57
N ILE A 449 28.96 -37.86 8.71
CA ILE A 449 27.97 -36.82 9.10
C ILE A 449 26.59 -37.39 8.96
N TYR A 450 25.77 -37.15 10.00
CA TYR A 450 24.36 -37.57 10.04
C TYR A 450 23.49 -36.44 10.50
N VAL A 451 22.18 -36.55 10.21
CA VAL A 451 21.15 -35.66 10.67
C VAL A 451 20.21 -36.42 11.62
N VAL A 452 20.14 -35.95 12.85
CA VAL A 452 19.24 -36.50 13.88
C VAL A 452 18.00 -35.65 13.95
N ARG A 453 16.86 -36.33 13.92
CA ARG A 453 15.54 -35.73 14.01
C ARG A 453 14.83 -36.26 15.26
N VAL A 454 14.56 -35.37 16.20
CA VAL A 454 13.87 -35.71 17.46
C VAL A 454 12.47 -35.14 17.42
N ALA A 455 11.47 -36.02 17.39
CA ALA A 455 10.07 -35.60 17.44
C ALA A 455 9.57 -35.63 18.88
N THR A 456 9.09 -34.51 19.36
CA THR A 456 8.52 -34.30 20.69
C THR A 456 7.04 -33.97 20.61
N GLU A 457 6.39 -33.84 21.76
CA GLU A 457 5.01 -33.34 21.84
C GLU A 457 4.86 -31.90 21.33
N ASN A 458 5.96 -31.10 21.39
CA ASN A 458 5.97 -29.69 21.03
C ASN A 458 6.52 -29.41 19.61
N GLY A 459 6.90 -30.46 18.83
CA GLY A 459 7.43 -30.32 17.48
C GLY A 459 8.60 -31.24 17.19
N VAL A 460 9.32 -30.95 16.11
CA VAL A 460 10.48 -31.75 15.66
C VAL A 460 11.73 -30.90 15.73
N HIS A 461 12.74 -31.39 16.47
CA HIS A 461 14.08 -30.83 16.52
C HIS A 461 15.00 -31.59 15.56
N VAL A 462 15.84 -30.87 14.81
CA VAL A 462 16.77 -31.44 13.83
C VAL A 462 18.17 -30.94 14.15
N GLN A 463 19.11 -31.86 14.32
CA GLN A 463 20.51 -31.51 14.60
C GLN A 463 21.45 -32.35 13.77
N LYS A 464 22.51 -31.71 13.22
CA LYS A 464 23.63 -32.37 12.56
C LYS A 464 24.58 -32.87 13.60
N ILE A 465 25.00 -34.14 13.47
CA ILE A 465 26.01 -34.76 14.28
C ILE A 465 27.20 -35.31 13.45
N VAL A 466 28.36 -35.44 14.05
CA VAL A 466 29.52 -36.10 13.48
C VAL A 466 29.76 -37.39 14.27
N LYS A 467 29.76 -38.55 13.58
CA LYS A 467 30.14 -39.86 14.12
C LYS A 467 31.63 -40.07 13.88
N GLU A 468 32.36 -40.31 14.94
CA GLU A 468 33.78 -40.69 14.92
C GLU A 468 34.00 -42.19 14.80
#